data_197e205d7a3a612d554bc4360dc514c4
#
_entry.id   197e205d7a3a612d554bc4360dc514c4
#
_cell.length_a   1.000
_cell.length_b   1.000
_cell.length_c   1.000
_cell.angle_alpha   90.00
_cell.angle_beta   90.00
_cell.angle_gamma   90.00
#
_symmetry.space_group_name_H-M   'P 1'
#
loop_
_entity.id
_entity.type
_entity.pdbx_description
1 polymer ?
#
loop_
_entity_poly.entity_id
_entity_poly.type
_entity_poly.pdbx_seq_one_letter_code
_entity_poly.pdbx_strand_id
1 'polypeptide(L)'
;PYNGIDGKLYVLLTVTAENTEWSAKATDAEGNALDWATATASTGEGYINLSFTRNTQKQPRSGILVVTPTAEGLNELRIPITQTAAPDHLTTLDGDLDLTTLGLDHGYSTLMPYAPDDTMIPVSTWDINILTDGVTPSMGGIEGSGHRLHFMPVTERIEMNDDDMYILPDGEYEIVTPKPHPEDPDAIYYKDAWTIDKGTEGTTTWNKYVDFWYLEYRDNEVVGAAPVVSGTVTVTKMEGFENSYVFEFDLLDDIGNRLTGT
;
A
#
# COMPACT_ATOMS: atom_id res chain seq x y z
N PRO A 1 6.59 -11.91 11.21
CA PRO A 1 5.76 -11.70 10.01
C PRO A 1 6.64 -11.30 8.82
N TYR A 2 6.20 -11.60 7.62
CA TYR A 2 6.99 -11.33 6.41
C TYR A 2 7.22 -9.82 6.17
N ASN A 3 6.43 -8.95 6.79
CA ASN A 3 6.51 -7.49 6.73
C ASN A 3 7.37 -6.85 7.84
N GLY A 4 8.12 -7.64 8.60
CA GLY A 4 8.85 -7.15 9.76
C GLY A 4 8.25 -7.66 11.07
N ILE A 5 8.45 -6.94 12.16
CA ILE A 5 7.89 -7.30 13.47
C ILE A 5 6.48 -6.70 13.59
N ASP A 6 5.49 -7.52 13.88
CA ASP A 6 4.07 -7.12 14.00
C ASP A 6 3.54 -6.37 12.76
N GLY A 7 3.98 -6.79 11.56
CA GLY A 7 3.59 -6.15 10.31
C GLY A 7 4.26 -4.81 10.00
N LYS A 8 5.09 -4.29 10.90
CA LYS A 8 5.82 -3.02 10.72
C LYS A 8 7.15 -3.26 10.01
N LEU A 9 7.51 -2.34 9.11
CA LEU A 9 8.82 -2.36 8.43
C LEU A 9 9.91 -1.66 9.25
N TYR A 10 9.59 -1.16 10.42
CA TYR A 10 10.56 -0.65 11.39
C TYR A 10 10.09 -0.87 12.82
N VAL A 11 11.04 -0.98 13.73
CA VAL A 11 10.81 -1.13 15.17
C VAL A 11 11.82 -0.26 15.91
N LEU A 12 11.34 0.47 16.92
CA LEU A 12 12.17 1.15 17.88
C LEU A 12 12.38 0.23 19.08
N LEU A 13 13.63 -0.13 19.35
CA LEU A 13 14.03 -0.94 20.49
C LEU A 13 14.72 -0.05 21.52
N THR A 14 14.20 0.00 22.73
CA THR A 14 14.83 0.74 23.82
C THR A 14 16.05 -0.03 24.34
N VAL A 15 17.15 0.67 24.52
CA VAL A 15 18.40 0.15 25.10
C VAL A 15 18.70 0.92 26.37
N THR A 16 18.77 0.22 27.49
CA THR A 16 19.26 0.78 28.75
C THR A 16 20.72 0.32 28.93
N ALA A 17 21.64 1.27 28.93
CA ALA A 17 23.04 1.02 29.16
C ALA A 17 23.54 1.93 30.28
N GLU A 18 24.31 1.36 31.23
CA GLU A 18 24.91 2.09 32.33
C GLU A 18 26.42 2.16 32.14
N ASN A 19 26.98 3.37 32.17
CA ASN A 19 28.42 3.64 32.08
C ASN A 19 29.14 3.10 30.82
N THR A 20 28.41 2.93 29.74
CA THR A 20 28.96 2.53 28.43
C THR A 20 28.16 3.12 27.28
N GLU A 21 28.84 3.51 26.23
CA GLU A 21 28.23 3.69 24.93
C GLU A 21 28.11 2.35 24.21
N TRP A 22 27.37 2.29 23.14
CA TRP A 22 27.12 1.08 22.38
C TRP A 22 26.86 1.38 20.91
N SER A 23 26.98 0.37 20.06
CA SER A 23 26.62 0.39 18.66
C SER A 23 25.68 -0.76 18.34
N ALA A 24 24.97 -0.67 17.22
CA ALA A 24 24.09 -1.75 16.78
C ALA A 24 24.28 -2.00 15.28
N LYS A 25 24.21 -3.27 14.88
CA LYS A 25 24.19 -3.68 13.47
C LYS A 25 23.33 -4.91 13.27
N ALA A 26 22.69 -5.03 12.12
CA ALA A 26 22.00 -6.25 11.70
C ALA A 26 22.93 -7.07 10.79
N THR A 27 23.17 -8.34 11.15
CA THR A 27 24.14 -9.20 10.45
C THR A 27 23.60 -10.60 10.19
N ASP A 28 24.24 -11.32 9.27
CA ASP A 28 24.12 -12.77 9.16
C ASP A 28 24.91 -13.50 10.30
N ALA A 29 24.96 -14.82 10.23
CA ALA A 29 25.67 -15.64 11.22
C ALA A 29 27.18 -15.43 11.18
N GLU A 30 27.72 -15.08 10.03
CA GLU A 30 29.15 -14.82 9.76
C GLU A 30 29.54 -13.37 10.11
N GLY A 31 28.60 -12.50 10.44
CA GLY A 31 28.81 -11.11 10.83
C GLY A 31 28.81 -10.10 9.69
N ASN A 32 28.42 -10.50 8.46
CA ASN A 32 28.22 -9.60 7.34
C ASN A 32 26.91 -8.84 7.50
N ALA A 33 26.85 -7.60 6.97
CA ALA A 33 25.64 -6.81 6.98
C ALA A 33 24.52 -7.49 6.18
N LEU A 34 23.29 -7.41 6.70
CA LEU A 34 22.11 -7.87 5.97
C LEU A 34 21.69 -6.81 4.93
N ASP A 35 21.25 -7.26 3.77
CA ASP A 35 20.68 -6.42 2.71
C ASP A 35 19.22 -6.04 2.97
N TRP A 36 18.54 -6.75 3.86
CA TRP A 36 17.12 -6.62 4.15
C TRP A 36 16.78 -6.04 5.53
N ALA A 37 17.77 -5.87 6.40
CA ALA A 37 17.60 -5.29 7.72
C ALA A 37 18.74 -4.33 8.05
N THR A 38 18.40 -3.15 8.55
CA THR A 38 19.36 -2.12 8.96
C THR A 38 19.08 -1.68 10.39
N ALA A 39 20.12 -1.67 11.23
CA ALA A 39 20.02 -1.16 12.58
C ALA A 39 20.78 0.16 12.69
N THR A 40 20.09 1.21 13.14
CA THR A 40 20.66 2.52 13.43
C THR A 40 20.56 2.80 14.92
N ALA A 41 21.72 2.95 15.58
CA ALA A 41 21.77 3.25 16.99
C ALA A 41 21.67 4.75 17.26
N SER A 42 20.83 5.14 18.21
CA SER A 42 20.75 6.48 18.77
C SER A 42 21.14 6.42 20.25
N THR A 43 22.44 6.43 20.50
CA THR A 43 22.99 6.17 21.86
C THR A 43 22.62 7.28 22.85
N GLY A 44 22.56 8.54 22.40
CA GLY A 44 22.13 9.67 23.23
C GLY A 44 20.67 9.63 23.65
N GLU A 45 19.81 8.91 22.90
CA GLU A 45 18.38 8.78 23.14
C GLU A 45 18.01 7.38 23.66
N GLY A 46 18.96 6.44 23.68
CA GLY A 46 18.80 5.10 24.23
C GLY A 46 17.88 4.20 23.41
N TYR A 47 17.91 4.30 22.06
CA TYR A 47 17.15 3.39 21.22
C TYR A 47 17.89 2.93 19.96
N ILE A 48 17.42 1.82 19.39
CA ILE A 48 17.80 1.32 18.07
C ILE A 48 16.58 1.43 17.17
N ASN A 49 16.74 2.08 16.02
CA ASN A 49 15.78 1.97 14.92
C ASN A 49 16.21 0.78 14.05
N LEU A 50 15.43 -0.29 14.08
CA LEU A 50 15.63 -1.48 13.27
C LEU A 50 14.62 -1.45 12.11
N SER A 51 15.12 -1.21 10.90
CA SER A 51 14.33 -1.12 9.67
C SER A 51 14.46 -2.39 8.84
N PHE A 52 13.39 -2.76 8.13
CA PHE A 52 13.33 -3.97 7.31
C PHE A 52 12.82 -3.64 5.90
N THR A 53 13.37 -4.31 4.90
CA THR A 53 12.67 -4.45 3.61
C THR A 53 11.69 -5.62 3.72
N ARG A 54 10.60 -5.56 2.92
CA ARG A 54 9.63 -6.66 2.88
C ARG A 54 10.26 -7.94 2.32
N ASN A 55 9.96 -9.08 2.92
CA ASN A 55 10.35 -10.36 2.34
C ASN A 55 9.39 -10.74 1.20
N THR A 56 9.85 -10.69 -0.03
CA THR A 56 9.09 -11.10 -1.21
C THR A 56 9.36 -12.56 -1.61
N GLN A 57 10.25 -13.25 -0.87
CA GLN A 57 10.61 -14.63 -1.14
C GLN A 57 9.67 -15.61 -0.45
N LYS A 58 9.44 -16.76 -1.08
CA LYS A 58 8.65 -17.88 -0.53
C LYS A 58 9.41 -18.68 0.55
N GLN A 59 10.51 -18.15 1.04
CA GLN A 59 11.30 -18.71 2.13
C GLN A 59 11.45 -17.68 3.26
N PRO A 60 11.37 -18.09 4.52
CA PRO A 60 11.71 -17.21 5.64
C PRO A 60 13.18 -16.83 5.58
N ARG A 61 13.53 -15.70 6.15
CA ARG A 61 14.92 -15.27 6.31
C ARG A 61 15.21 -14.89 7.75
N SER A 62 16.47 -15.05 8.14
CA SER A 62 16.93 -14.86 9.52
C SER A 62 18.21 -14.05 9.56
N GLY A 63 18.41 -13.35 10.66
CA GLY A 63 19.61 -12.59 10.95
C GLY A 63 19.77 -12.38 12.44
N ILE A 64 20.71 -11.55 12.81
CA ILE A 64 21.07 -11.25 14.19
C ILE A 64 21.21 -9.73 14.33
N LEU A 65 20.48 -9.13 15.25
CA LEU A 65 20.77 -7.80 15.74
C LEU A 65 21.89 -7.93 16.79
N VAL A 66 23.04 -7.35 16.50
CA VAL A 66 24.19 -7.33 17.39
C VAL A 66 24.30 -5.95 18.01
N VAL A 67 24.26 -5.88 19.35
CA VAL A 67 24.51 -4.66 20.11
C VAL A 67 25.84 -4.80 20.82
N THR A 68 26.80 -3.94 20.48
CA THR A 68 28.18 -4.01 20.97
C THR A 68 28.45 -2.83 21.91
N PRO A 69 28.69 -3.06 23.21
CA PRO A 69 29.13 -2.02 24.14
C PRO A 69 30.55 -1.58 23.81
N THR A 70 30.92 -0.32 24.12
CA THR A 70 32.25 0.23 23.89
C THR A 70 33.21 -0.03 25.08
N ALA A 71 32.67 -0.28 26.27
CA ALA A 71 33.49 -0.57 27.46
C ALA A 71 34.12 -1.95 27.39
N GLU A 72 35.40 -2.05 27.75
CA GLU A 72 36.12 -3.30 27.79
C GLU A 72 35.52 -4.31 28.79
N GLY A 73 35.53 -5.58 28.43
CA GLY A 73 35.06 -6.67 29.29
C GLY A 73 33.56 -6.92 29.26
N LEU A 74 32.79 -6.13 28.51
CA LEU A 74 31.40 -6.39 28.28
C LEU A 74 31.17 -7.25 27.03
N ASN A 75 30.20 -8.13 27.10
CA ASN A 75 29.86 -9.00 25.99
C ASN A 75 28.83 -8.33 25.03
N GLU A 76 28.92 -8.68 23.77
CA GLU A 76 27.88 -8.34 22.78
C GLU A 76 26.55 -8.99 23.17
N LEU A 77 25.44 -8.24 22.97
CA LEU A 77 24.11 -8.79 22.99
C LEU A 77 23.74 -9.18 21.56
N ARG A 78 23.33 -10.43 21.36
CA ARG A 78 22.96 -10.98 20.06
C ARG A 78 21.49 -11.40 20.10
N ILE A 79 20.64 -10.71 19.34
CA ILE A 79 19.20 -10.90 19.31
C ILE A 79 18.82 -11.49 17.95
N PRO A 80 18.27 -12.70 17.90
CA PRO A 80 17.79 -13.26 16.64
C PRO A 80 16.66 -12.40 16.06
N ILE A 81 16.71 -12.15 14.77
CA ILE A 81 15.66 -11.51 13.99
C ILE A 81 15.23 -12.45 12.88
N THR A 82 13.92 -12.59 12.69
CA THR A 82 13.36 -13.44 11.64
C THR A 82 12.26 -12.73 10.91
N GLN A 83 12.13 -13.03 9.63
CA GLN A 83 11.04 -12.58 8.79
C GLN A 83 10.44 -13.78 8.09
N THR A 84 9.13 -13.96 8.21
CA THR A 84 8.42 -15.06 7.55
C THR A 84 8.51 -14.95 6.03
N ALA A 85 8.28 -16.07 5.33
CA ALA A 85 8.10 -16.07 3.89
C ALA A 85 6.96 -15.13 3.47
N ALA A 86 7.00 -14.62 2.26
CA ALA A 86 5.85 -13.97 1.65
C ALA A 86 4.66 -14.93 1.61
N PRO A 87 3.43 -14.48 1.89
CA PRO A 87 2.25 -15.33 1.76
C PRO A 87 2.03 -15.76 0.30
N ASP A 88 1.29 -16.83 0.10
CA ASP A 88 0.98 -17.31 -1.26
C ASP A 88 0.03 -16.35 -1.99
N HIS A 89 -0.82 -15.69 -1.23
CA HIS A 89 -1.77 -14.68 -1.69
C HIS A 89 -1.92 -13.56 -0.66
N LEU A 90 -2.45 -12.42 -1.10
CA LEU A 90 -2.62 -11.23 -0.27
C LEU A 90 -4.06 -11.06 0.22
N THR A 91 -5.03 -11.67 -0.50
CA THR A 91 -6.42 -11.65 -0.11
C THR A 91 -6.65 -12.38 1.21
N THR A 92 -7.57 -11.84 2.00
CA THR A 92 -8.12 -12.49 3.21
C THR A 92 -9.57 -12.92 3.03
N LEU A 93 -10.12 -12.75 1.82
CA LEU A 93 -11.47 -13.21 1.51
C LEU A 93 -11.52 -14.74 1.42
N ASP A 94 -12.57 -15.32 1.99
CA ASP A 94 -12.82 -16.76 1.95
C ASP A 94 -13.65 -17.19 0.73
N GLY A 95 -14.05 -16.24 -0.16
CA GLY A 95 -14.88 -16.49 -1.34
C GLY A 95 -15.30 -15.19 -2.03
N ASP A 96 -16.27 -15.32 -2.94
CA ASP A 96 -16.83 -14.19 -3.69
C ASP A 96 -17.48 -13.16 -2.78
N LEU A 97 -17.38 -11.88 -3.17
CA LEU A 97 -17.92 -10.74 -2.42
C LEU A 97 -18.89 -9.94 -3.29
N ASP A 98 -20.13 -9.82 -2.81
CA ASP A 98 -21.12 -8.93 -3.40
C ASP A 98 -21.00 -7.53 -2.78
N LEU A 99 -20.37 -6.62 -3.52
CA LEU A 99 -20.14 -5.23 -3.11
C LEU A 99 -21.41 -4.44 -2.92
N THR A 100 -22.50 -4.79 -3.63
CA THR A 100 -23.81 -4.12 -3.52
C THR A 100 -24.38 -4.25 -2.09
N THR A 101 -24.02 -5.32 -1.39
CA THR A 101 -24.54 -5.58 -0.05
C THR A 101 -23.81 -4.81 1.06
N LEU A 102 -22.70 -4.16 0.72
CA LEU A 102 -21.85 -3.50 1.71
C LEU A 102 -22.29 -2.07 2.05
N GLY A 103 -23.08 -1.41 1.18
CA GLY A 103 -23.46 -0.01 1.36
C GLY A 103 -22.30 0.95 1.06
N LEU A 104 -21.59 0.71 -0.02
CA LEU A 104 -20.51 1.57 -0.55
C LEU A 104 -21.18 2.73 -1.35
N ASP A 105 -21.70 3.73 -0.65
CA ASP A 105 -22.60 4.74 -1.20
C ASP A 105 -22.09 6.18 -1.12
N HIS A 106 -20.92 6.40 -0.53
CA HIS A 106 -20.28 7.71 -0.49
C HIS A 106 -18.76 7.59 -0.67
N GLY A 107 -18.13 8.71 -0.96
CA GLY A 107 -16.70 8.67 -1.18
C GLY A 107 -16.10 10.05 -1.43
N TYR A 108 -14.84 10.02 -1.76
CA TYR A 108 -14.10 11.19 -2.21
C TYR A 108 -13.14 10.82 -3.33
N SER A 109 -12.86 11.79 -4.18
CA SER A 109 -11.87 11.63 -5.24
C SER A 109 -10.95 12.83 -5.28
N THR A 110 -9.73 12.59 -5.73
CA THR A 110 -8.75 13.63 -6.04
C THR A 110 -8.22 13.36 -7.44
N LEU A 111 -8.32 14.35 -8.31
CA LEU A 111 -7.59 14.31 -9.57
C LEU A 111 -6.13 14.64 -9.28
N MET A 112 -5.23 13.78 -9.69
CA MET A 112 -3.80 14.04 -9.73
C MET A 112 -3.42 14.44 -11.16
N PRO A 113 -3.51 15.75 -11.51
CA PRO A 113 -3.05 16.19 -12.81
C PRO A 113 -1.54 16.04 -12.83
N TYR A 114 -1.01 15.32 -13.80
CA TYR A 114 0.41 15.44 -14.09
C TYR A 114 0.69 16.89 -14.49
N ALA A 115 1.83 17.41 -14.01
CA ALA A 115 2.20 18.81 -14.20
C ALA A 115 1.97 19.24 -15.66
N PRO A 116 1.36 20.41 -15.90
CA PRO A 116 1.00 20.86 -17.23
C PRO A 116 2.17 20.93 -18.22
N ASP A 117 3.40 20.90 -17.70
CA ASP A 117 4.62 20.92 -18.51
C ASP A 117 5.17 19.53 -18.84
N ASP A 118 4.55 18.46 -18.30
CA ASP A 118 4.96 17.09 -18.63
C ASP A 118 4.26 16.64 -19.91
N THR A 119 4.85 17.00 -21.04
CA THR A 119 4.36 16.63 -22.37
C THR A 119 4.53 15.14 -22.68
N MET A 120 5.12 14.37 -21.77
CA MET A 120 5.46 12.97 -21.98
C MET A 120 4.35 12.01 -21.52
N ILE A 121 3.39 12.46 -20.69
CA ILE A 121 2.28 11.60 -20.22
C ILE A 121 0.94 12.32 -20.45
N PRO A 122 0.25 12.04 -21.57
CA PRO A 122 -1.00 12.72 -21.91
C PRO A 122 -2.21 12.12 -21.18
N VAL A 123 -2.06 11.76 -19.91
CA VAL A 123 -3.12 11.12 -19.10
C VAL A 123 -3.36 11.85 -17.79
N SER A 124 -4.54 11.66 -17.23
CA SER A 124 -4.91 12.11 -15.90
C SER A 124 -5.20 10.89 -15.02
N THR A 125 -4.75 10.89 -13.78
CA THR A 125 -5.01 9.82 -12.82
C THR A 125 -5.91 10.33 -11.71
N TRP A 126 -6.93 9.56 -11.37
CA TRP A 126 -7.83 9.83 -10.27
C TRP A 126 -7.49 8.95 -9.09
N ASP A 127 -7.53 9.48 -7.89
CA ASP A 127 -7.52 8.72 -6.64
C ASP A 127 -8.96 8.65 -6.13
N ILE A 128 -9.61 7.49 -6.25
CA ILE A 128 -11.00 7.29 -5.88
C ILE A 128 -11.09 6.40 -4.65
N ASN A 129 -11.86 6.86 -3.69
CA ASN A 129 -12.15 6.14 -2.47
C ASN A 129 -13.66 6.06 -2.29
N ILE A 130 -14.23 4.86 -2.31
CA ILE A 130 -15.64 4.60 -2.01
C ILE A 130 -15.70 3.92 -0.64
N LEU A 131 -16.58 4.41 0.21
CA LEU A 131 -16.63 4.07 1.63
C LEU A 131 -18.05 3.66 2.02
N THR A 132 -18.14 2.85 3.07
CA THR A 132 -19.40 2.61 3.78
C THR A 132 -19.55 3.57 4.94
N ASP A 133 -20.79 3.77 5.43
CA ASP A 133 -21.04 4.45 6.69
C ASP A 133 -20.17 3.87 7.81
N GLY A 134 -19.67 4.74 8.69
CA GLY A 134 -18.80 4.36 9.80
C GLY A 134 -17.31 4.31 9.46
N VAL A 135 -16.93 4.58 8.21
CA VAL A 135 -15.53 4.74 7.78
C VAL A 135 -15.31 6.16 7.29
N THR A 136 -14.34 6.87 7.84
CA THR A 136 -14.06 8.27 7.51
C THR A 136 -12.58 8.53 7.27
N PRO A 137 -12.25 9.38 6.29
CA PRO A 137 -10.88 9.86 6.13
C PRO A 137 -10.45 10.73 7.31
N SER A 138 -9.20 10.57 7.74
CA SER A 138 -8.58 11.40 8.77
C SER A 138 -7.16 11.82 8.37
N MET A 139 -6.56 12.71 9.15
CA MET A 139 -5.15 13.10 8.93
C MET A 139 -4.17 11.93 9.12
N GLY A 140 -4.56 10.90 9.85
CA GLY A 140 -3.77 9.69 10.11
C GLY A 140 -4.05 8.53 9.15
N GLY A 141 -5.00 8.68 8.22
CA GLY A 141 -5.45 7.63 7.31
C GLY A 141 -6.97 7.48 7.29
N ILE A 142 -7.43 6.27 7.51
CA ILE A 142 -8.87 5.93 7.57
C ILE A 142 -9.20 5.50 8.99
N GLU A 143 -10.29 6.03 9.55
CA GLU A 143 -10.80 5.72 10.89
C GLU A 143 -12.19 5.11 10.83
N GLY A 144 -12.53 4.28 11.82
CA GLY A 144 -13.83 3.67 12.00
C GLY A 144 -13.88 2.19 11.70
N SER A 145 -15.10 1.70 11.43
CA SER A 145 -15.38 0.31 11.09
C SER A 145 -16.31 0.25 9.88
N GLY A 146 -15.99 -0.58 8.90
CA GLY A 146 -16.74 -0.70 7.64
C GLY A 146 -15.84 -1.09 6.48
N HIS A 147 -16.17 -0.67 5.26
CA HIS A 147 -15.50 -1.10 4.05
C HIS A 147 -15.01 0.09 3.22
N ARG A 148 -13.95 -0.13 2.47
CA ARG A 148 -13.38 0.82 1.51
C ARG A 148 -12.99 0.11 0.23
N LEU A 149 -13.37 0.70 -0.92
CA LEU A 149 -12.71 0.46 -2.20
C LEU A 149 -11.81 1.64 -2.50
N HIS A 150 -10.57 1.35 -2.85
CA HIS A 150 -9.60 2.34 -3.28
C HIS A 150 -9.04 1.94 -4.63
N PHE A 151 -9.12 2.82 -5.64
CA PHE A 151 -8.61 2.57 -6.97
C PHE A 151 -8.27 3.86 -7.72
N MET A 152 -7.42 3.74 -8.73
CA MET A 152 -6.85 4.87 -9.44
C MET A 152 -7.07 4.75 -10.95
N PRO A 153 -8.28 5.08 -11.47
CA PRO A 153 -8.52 5.06 -12.91
C PRO A 153 -7.68 6.12 -13.63
N VAL A 154 -7.19 5.72 -14.78
CA VAL A 154 -6.40 6.55 -15.69
C VAL A 154 -7.29 6.94 -16.87
N THR A 155 -7.34 8.22 -17.16
CA THR A 155 -8.09 8.78 -18.28
C THR A 155 -7.17 9.46 -19.27
N GLU A 156 -7.68 9.77 -20.47
CA GLU A 156 -7.03 10.78 -21.29
C GLU A 156 -6.92 12.07 -20.48
N ARG A 157 -6.02 12.95 -20.89
CA ARG A 157 -5.84 14.24 -20.22
C ARG A 157 -7.15 15.01 -20.16
N ILE A 158 -7.54 15.38 -18.95
CA ILE A 158 -8.77 16.10 -18.68
C ILE A 158 -8.44 17.57 -18.39
N GLU A 159 -9.19 18.45 -19.02
CA GLU A 159 -9.22 19.88 -18.72
C GLU A 159 -10.42 20.16 -17.80
N MET A 160 -10.34 21.22 -16.99
CA MET A 160 -11.50 21.71 -16.23
C MET A 160 -12.61 22.14 -17.19
N ASN A 161 -13.85 21.84 -16.82
CA ASN A 161 -15.03 22.32 -17.55
C ASN A 161 -15.29 23.82 -17.25
N ASP A 162 -16.36 24.36 -17.84
CA ASP A 162 -16.76 25.77 -17.65
C ASP A 162 -17.16 26.12 -16.20
N ASP A 163 -17.41 25.12 -15.35
CA ASP A 163 -17.75 25.26 -13.92
C ASP A 163 -16.53 25.06 -13.00
N ASP A 164 -15.32 25.13 -13.54
CA ASP A 164 -14.06 24.88 -12.85
C ASP A 164 -13.96 23.49 -12.18
N MET A 165 -14.60 22.49 -12.77
CA MET A 165 -14.60 21.11 -12.26
C MET A 165 -13.94 20.13 -13.22
N TYR A 166 -13.31 19.10 -12.67
CA TYR A 166 -12.89 17.93 -13.41
C TYR A 166 -13.99 16.87 -13.37
N ILE A 167 -14.30 16.27 -14.51
CA ILE A 167 -15.32 15.22 -14.65
C ILE A 167 -14.64 13.92 -15.01
N LEU A 168 -14.86 12.87 -14.20
CA LEU A 168 -14.44 11.52 -14.55
C LEU A 168 -15.24 11.04 -15.77
N PRO A 169 -14.62 10.64 -16.89
CA PRO A 169 -15.32 10.19 -18.07
C PRO A 169 -16.09 8.89 -17.85
N ASP A 170 -17.29 8.82 -18.44
CA ASP A 170 -18.05 7.58 -18.54
C ASP A 170 -17.31 6.58 -19.42
N GLY A 171 -17.31 5.32 -19.02
CA GLY A 171 -16.69 4.25 -19.79
C GLY A 171 -16.29 3.05 -18.97
N GLU A 172 -15.68 2.09 -19.63
CA GLU A 172 -15.13 0.89 -19.04
C GLU A 172 -13.62 1.04 -18.86
N TYR A 173 -13.13 0.72 -17.66
CA TYR A 173 -11.73 0.76 -17.27
C TYR A 173 -11.25 -0.66 -16.98
N GLU A 174 -10.24 -1.11 -17.71
CA GLU A 174 -9.66 -2.45 -17.55
C GLU A 174 -8.61 -2.47 -16.43
N ILE A 175 -8.62 -3.52 -15.61
CA ILE A 175 -7.58 -3.75 -14.61
C ILE A 175 -6.36 -4.36 -15.28
N VAL A 176 -5.23 -3.67 -15.20
CA VAL A 176 -3.99 -4.07 -15.90
C VAL A 176 -2.81 -4.27 -14.95
N THR A 177 -1.84 -5.03 -15.40
CA THR A 177 -0.53 -5.05 -14.76
C THR A 177 0.26 -3.82 -15.21
N PRO A 178 0.80 -3.01 -14.29
CA PRO A 178 1.63 -1.87 -14.63
C PRO A 178 2.76 -2.24 -15.59
N LYS A 179 2.98 -1.41 -16.58
CA LYS A 179 4.04 -1.61 -17.58
C LYS A 179 5.17 -0.62 -17.33
N PRO A 180 6.43 -1.02 -17.54
CA PRO A 180 7.53 -0.06 -17.54
C PRO A 180 7.36 0.92 -18.71
N HIS A 181 7.81 2.16 -18.53
CA HIS A 181 7.83 3.14 -19.61
C HIS A 181 8.69 2.62 -20.78
N PRO A 182 8.22 2.69 -22.05
CA PRO A 182 8.92 2.09 -23.19
C PRO A 182 10.27 2.73 -23.47
N GLU A 183 10.45 4.01 -23.13
CA GLU A 183 11.68 4.77 -23.37
C GLU A 183 12.50 5.02 -22.11
N ASP A 184 11.90 4.88 -20.93
CA ASP A 184 12.55 5.05 -19.62
C ASP A 184 12.04 3.98 -18.63
N PRO A 185 12.74 2.83 -18.53
CA PRO A 185 12.35 1.74 -17.62
C PRO A 185 12.35 2.14 -16.15
N ASP A 186 13.03 3.22 -15.79
CA ASP A 186 13.08 3.75 -14.41
C ASP A 186 11.97 4.78 -14.15
N ALA A 187 11.24 5.20 -15.18
CA ALA A 187 10.08 6.08 -15.02
C ALA A 187 8.90 5.30 -14.41
N ILE A 188 8.48 5.74 -13.25
CA ILE A 188 7.51 5.05 -12.39
C ILE A 188 6.07 5.13 -12.94
N TYR A 189 5.80 5.92 -13.99
CA TYR A 189 4.45 6.38 -14.31
C TYR A 189 4.07 6.24 -15.79
N TYR A 190 4.30 5.09 -16.42
CA TYR A 190 3.67 4.84 -17.70
C TYR A 190 2.30 4.18 -17.50
N LYS A 191 1.24 4.93 -17.81
CA LYS A 191 -0.14 4.46 -17.67
C LYS A 191 -0.88 4.68 -18.98
N ASP A 192 -1.61 3.68 -19.42
CA ASP A 192 -2.53 3.80 -20.55
C ASP A 192 -3.87 4.39 -20.07
N ALA A 193 -4.50 5.24 -20.87
CA ALA A 193 -5.86 5.70 -20.60
C ALA A 193 -6.85 4.51 -20.61
N TRP A 194 -7.94 4.63 -19.86
CA TRP A 194 -8.99 3.62 -19.71
C TRP A 194 -8.52 2.36 -18.97
N THR A 195 -7.50 2.50 -18.15
CA THR A 195 -7.00 1.42 -17.32
C THR A 195 -6.97 1.78 -15.84
N ILE A 196 -6.87 0.76 -15.01
CA ILE A 196 -6.60 0.86 -13.57
C ILE A 196 -5.46 -0.13 -13.27
N ASP A 197 -4.43 0.33 -12.60
CA ASP A 197 -3.36 -0.57 -12.17
C ASP A 197 -3.89 -1.55 -11.11
N LYS A 198 -3.55 -2.82 -11.25
CA LYS A 198 -3.92 -3.86 -10.30
C LYS A 198 -3.35 -3.58 -8.91
N GLY A 199 -4.05 -4.02 -7.88
CA GLY A 199 -3.62 -3.94 -6.49
C GLY A 199 -2.28 -4.62 -6.24
N THR A 200 -1.36 -3.89 -5.62
CA THR A 200 -0.04 -4.39 -5.24
C THR A 200 0.28 -4.02 -3.79
N GLU A 201 1.21 -4.76 -3.18
CA GLU A 201 1.73 -4.35 -1.88
C GLU A 201 2.86 -3.34 -2.06
N GLY A 202 2.70 -2.17 -1.47
CA GLY A 202 3.76 -1.18 -1.40
C GLY A 202 4.92 -1.60 -0.50
N THR A 203 6.02 -0.90 -0.62
CA THR A 203 7.28 -1.21 0.10
C THR A 203 7.38 -0.59 1.49
N THR A 204 6.43 0.28 1.85
CA THR A 204 6.42 1.02 3.12
C THR A 204 5.16 0.75 3.92
N THR A 205 5.19 1.00 5.22
CA THR A 205 4.02 0.91 6.09
C THR A 205 2.95 1.94 5.77
N TRP A 206 3.34 3.10 5.24
CA TRP A 206 2.45 4.19 4.87
C TRP A 206 1.67 3.89 3.59
N ASN A 207 2.24 3.06 2.73
CA ASN A 207 1.70 2.74 1.43
C ASN A 207 1.68 1.21 1.26
N LYS A 208 0.97 0.52 2.15
CA LYS A 208 0.86 -0.94 2.11
C LYS A 208 -0.07 -1.40 0.99
N TYR A 209 -1.15 -0.68 0.76
CA TYR A 209 -2.20 -1.01 -0.19
C TYR A 209 -2.12 -0.01 -1.36
N VAL A 210 -1.43 -0.40 -2.43
CA VAL A 210 -1.16 0.44 -3.60
C VAL A 210 -2.10 0.07 -4.73
N ASP A 211 -2.60 1.08 -5.44
CA ASP A 211 -3.52 0.97 -6.56
C ASP A 211 -4.88 0.37 -6.14
N PHE A 212 -5.33 -0.77 -6.66
CA PHE A 212 -6.70 -1.23 -6.44
C PHE A 212 -6.83 -2.24 -5.31
N TRP A 213 -7.51 -1.83 -4.22
CA TRP A 213 -7.79 -2.69 -3.07
C TRP A 213 -9.22 -2.57 -2.56
N TYR A 214 -9.79 -3.70 -2.15
CA TYR A 214 -10.86 -3.77 -1.17
C TYR A 214 -10.26 -3.91 0.22
N LEU A 215 -10.79 -3.14 1.18
CA LEU A 215 -10.33 -3.14 2.58
C LEU A 215 -11.54 -3.16 3.53
N GLU A 216 -11.49 -4.04 4.53
CA GLU A 216 -12.39 -4.05 5.68
C GLU A 216 -11.69 -3.47 6.91
N TYR A 217 -12.34 -2.53 7.56
CA TYR A 217 -11.86 -1.89 8.78
C TYR A 217 -12.69 -2.32 9.98
N ARG A 218 -12.03 -2.48 11.11
CA ARG A 218 -12.64 -2.65 12.43
C ARG A 218 -11.82 -1.89 13.46
N ASP A 219 -12.45 -0.94 14.15
CA ASP A 219 -11.81 -0.10 15.16
C ASP A 219 -10.49 0.56 14.68
N ASN A 220 -10.51 1.13 13.48
CA ASN A 220 -9.40 1.78 12.76
C ASN A 220 -8.32 0.83 12.20
N GLU A 221 -8.47 -0.48 12.37
CA GLU A 221 -7.50 -1.47 11.89
C GLU A 221 -8.04 -2.20 10.66
N VAL A 222 -7.18 -2.46 9.68
CA VAL A 222 -7.52 -3.30 8.53
C VAL A 222 -7.57 -4.75 8.98
N VAL A 223 -8.75 -5.35 8.98
CA VAL A 223 -8.99 -6.75 9.37
C VAL A 223 -9.24 -7.65 8.17
N GLY A 224 -9.65 -7.09 7.05
CA GLY A 224 -9.85 -7.79 5.79
C GLY A 224 -9.27 -6.99 4.62
N ALA A 225 -8.70 -7.66 3.63
CA ALA A 225 -8.12 -7.03 2.46
C ALA A 225 -8.13 -7.96 1.25
N ALA A 226 -8.35 -7.42 0.05
CA ALA A 226 -8.18 -8.14 -1.20
C ALA A 226 -7.60 -7.19 -2.26
N PRO A 227 -6.46 -7.51 -2.87
CA PRO A 227 -5.99 -6.81 -4.05
C PRO A 227 -6.87 -7.18 -5.24
N VAL A 228 -7.27 -6.22 -6.03
CA VAL A 228 -7.91 -6.48 -7.31
C VAL A 228 -6.84 -6.66 -8.37
N VAL A 229 -6.82 -7.81 -9.05
CA VAL A 229 -5.74 -8.15 -10.00
C VAL A 229 -6.19 -8.24 -11.45
N SER A 230 -7.49 -8.34 -11.69
CA SER A 230 -8.08 -8.32 -13.05
C SER A 230 -9.57 -8.00 -13.00
N GLY A 231 -10.14 -7.72 -14.15
CA GLY A 231 -11.56 -7.37 -14.31
C GLY A 231 -11.76 -5.98 -14.87
N THR A 232 -12.96 -5.45 -14.67
CA THR A 232 -13.36 -4.13 -15.20
C THR A 232 -14.14 -3.33 -14.17
N VAL A 233 -14.05 -2.00 -14.30
CA VAL A 233 -14.92 -1.02 -13.63
C VAL A 233 -15.64 -0.22 -14.70
N THR A 234 -16.96 -0.25 -14.73
CA THR A 234 -17.75 0.63 -15.57
C THR A 234 -18.18 1.85 -14.77
N VAL A 235 -17.90 3.02 -15.31
CA VAL A 235 -18.24 4.32 -14.71
C VAL A 235 -19.35 4.96 -15.51
N THR A 236 -20.40 5.41 -14.84
CA THR A 236 -21.49 6.16 -15.44
C THR A 236 -21.81 7.36 -14.57
N LYS A 237 -21.75 8.57 -15.14
CA LYS A 237 -22.14 9.78 -14.45
C LYS A 237 -23.67 9.83 -14.30
N MET A 238 -24.13 10.18 -13.10
CA MET A 238 -25.57 10.33 -12.84
C MET A 238 -26.09 11.62 -13.46
N GLU A 239 -27.11 11.49 -14.31
CA GLU A 239 -27.73 12.65 -14.96
C GLU A 239 -28.47 13.53 -13.93
N GLY A 240 -28.22 14.84 -13.96
CA GLY A 240 -28.82 15.81 -13.04
C GLY A 240 -28.18 15.90 -11.65
N PHE A 241 -27.13 15.16 -11.40
CA PHE A 241 -26.36 15.21 -10.16
C PHE A 241 -24.91 15.60 -10.45
N GLU A 242 -24.44 16.66 -9.80
CA GLU A 242 -23.03 17.04 -9.87
C GLU A 242 -22.17 16.06 -9.07
N ASN A 243 -21.06 15.62 -9.66
CA ASN A 243 -20.08 14.74 -9.01
C ASN A 243 -20.65 13.41 -8.46
N SER A 244 -21.72 12.91 -9.04
CA SER A 244 -22.30 11.62 -8.67
C SER A 244 -22.15 10.62 -9.81
N TYR A 245 -21.72 9.41 -9.46
CA TYR A 245 -21.40 8.35 -10.39
C TYR A 245 -21.98 7.03 -9.92
N VAL A 246 -22.31 6.17 -10.87
CA VAL A 246 -22.53 4.74 -10.64
C VAL A 246 -21.27 4.01 -11.09
N PHE A 247 -20.77 3.16 -10.23
CA PHE A 247 -19.65 2.25 -10.53
C PHE A 247 -20.19 0.83 -10.56
N GLU A 248 -19.96 0.13 -11.66
CA GLU A 248 -20.27 -1.30 -11.77
C GLU A 248 -18.95 -2.06 -11.77
N PHE A 249 -18.84 -3.06 -10.91
CA PHE A 249 -17.61 -3.83 -10.68
C PHE A 249 -17.79 -5.28 -11.14
N ASP A 250 -16.85 -5.79 -11.95
CA ASP A 250 -16.67 -7.21 -12.23
C ASP A 250 -15.16 -7.53 -12.10
N LEU A 251 -14.76 -7.88 -10.90
CA LEU A 251 -13.37 -7.91 -10.47
C LEU A 251 -12.98 -9.28 -9.96
N LEU A 252 -11.67 -9.59 -10.03
CA LEU A 252 -11.07 -10.78 -9.41
C LEU A 252 -9.93 -10.37 -8.49
N ASP A 253 -9.85 -11.05 -7.33
CA ASP A 253 -8.71 -10.97 -6.43
C ASP A 253 -7.57 -11.92 -6.86
N ASP A 254 -6.49 -11.98 -6.06
CA ASP A 254 -5.26 -12.73 -6.37
C ASP A 254 -5.39 -14.27 -6.20
N ILE A 255 -6.55 -14.79 -5.80
CA ILE A 255 -6.87 -16.22 -5.80
C ILE A 255 -8.10 -16.56 -6.63
N GLY A 256 -8.68 -15.58 -7.32
CA GLY A 256 -9.80 -15.74 -8.24
C GLY A 256 -11.18 -15.62 -7.60
N ASN A 257 -11.32 -15.12 -6.37
CA ASN A 257 -12.62 -14.72 -5.85
C ASN A 257 -13.14 -13.52 -6.65
N ARG A 258 -14.44 -13.51 -6.90
CA ARG A 258 -15.11 -12.40 -7.61
C ARG A 258 -15.56 -11.34 -6.59
N LEU A 259 -15.28 -10.06 -6.93
CA LEU A 259 -15.85 -8.91 -6.25
C LEU A 259 -16.76 -8.21 -7.27
N THR A 260 -18.06 -8.30 -7.10
CA THR A 260 -19.05 -7.79 -8.07
C THR A 260 -20.10 -6.93 -7.39
N GLY A 261 -20.65 -5.96 -8.12
CA GLY A 261 -21.74 -5.12 -7.60
C GLY A 261 -21.76 -3.73 -8.21
N THR A 262 -22.66 -2.92 -7.70
CA THR A 262 -22.84 -1.51 -8.03
C THR A 262 -22.91 -0.67 -6.77
#